data_28af0916c1e25014274ec97af661e3fd
#
_entry.id   28af0916c1e25014274ec97af661e3fd
#
_cell.length_a   1.000
_cell.length_b   1.000
_cell.length_c   1.000
_cell.angle_alpha   90.00
_cell.angle_beta   90.00
_cell.angle_gamma   90.00
#
_symmetry.space_group_name_H-M   'P 1'
#
loop_
_entity.id
_entity.type
_entity.pdbx_description
1 polymer ?
#
loop_
_entity_poly.entity_id
_entity_poly.type
_entity_poly.pdbx_seq_one_letter_code
_entity_poly.pdbx_strand_id
1 'polypeptide(L)'
;MFSPSRGLDSFDQYLQDVEKYPLIQDPAEERALARRARIGDKEAAERLVTANLRFVISYVKKYQGRGLGLAELVCIGNEGLLKAVKKFDPDKGVKFISYAVWWIRQTVLQALAEQTRSVRIPLNQNSNLAKLARTDTLLTQQLGRSPTDQEIAEEMAEPVETIRALRRVAASELSLDAPIDRSDRDSASFGERFAGVDGSDIEQDVEAIAHDGAAVRDTIEKYM
;
A
#
# COMPACT_ATOMS: atom_id res chain seq x y z
N MET A 1 18.88 -18.29 30.55
CA MET A 1 17.42 -18.41 30.52
C MET A 1 16.84 -16.99 30.61
N PHE A 2 16.83 -16.27 29.48
CA PHE A 2 16.29 -14.90 29.40
C PHE A 2 14.81 -15.03 29.00
N SER A 3 13.91 -14.83 29.96
CA SER A 3 12.50 -14.60 29.65
C SER A 3 12.40 -13.19 29.05
N PRO A 4 11.93 -13.01 27.81
CA PRO A 4 11.55 -11.68 27.36
C PRO A 4 10.30 -11.31 28.16
N SER A 5 10.43 -10.34 29.07
CA SER A 5 9.29 -9.60 29.60
C SER A 5 8.52 -9.11 28.38
N ARG A 6 7.32 -9.64 28.16
CA ARG A 6 6.33 -9.07 27.22
C ARG A 6 6.00 -7.67 27.73
N GLY A 7 6.84 -6.69 27.35
CA GLY A 7 6.38 -5.31 27.32
C GLY A 7 5.19 -5.30 26.38
N LEU A 8 4.07 -4.74 26.81
CA LEU A 8 2.94 -4.45 25.95
C LEU A 8 3.50 -3.82 24.69
N ASP A 9 3.14 -4.36 23.52
CA ASP A 9 3.53 -3.77 22.25
C ASP A 9 3.09 -2.31 22.28
N SER A 10 3.89 -1.40 21.78
CA SER A 10 3.61 0.06 21.82
C SER A 10 2.20 0.38 21.29
N PHE A 11 1.70 -0.45 20.37
CA PHE A 11 0.35 -0.34 19.86
C PHE A 11 -0.71 -0.77 20.87
N ASP A 12 -0.49 -1.82 21.65
CA ASP A 12 -1.41 -2.25 22.72
C ASP A 12 -1.52 -1.18 23.81
N GLN A 13 -0.40 -0.54 24.15
CA GLN A 13 -0.41 0.59 25.08
C GLN A 13 -1.22 1.77 24.52
N TYR A 14 -1.04 2.10 23.25
CA TYR A 14 -1.84 3.13 22.58
C TYR A 14 -3.35 2.82 22.62
N LEU A 15 -3.76 1.57 22.40
CA LEU A 15 -5.16 1.17 22.47
C LEU A 15 -5.75 1.38 23.87
N GLN A 16 -5.00 1.00 24.93
CA GLN A 16 -5.39 1.23 26.32
C GLN A 16 -5.52 2.73 26.64
N ASP A 17 -4.62 3.56 26.13
CA ASP A 17 -4.68 5.01 26.37
C ASP A 17 -5.87 5.64 25.65
N VAL A 18 -6.18 5.20 24.44
CA VAL A 18 -7.36 5.68 23.69
C VAL A 18 -8.67 5.36 24.41
N GLU A 19 -8.74 4.23 25.14
CA GLU A 19 -9.94 3.88 25.92
C GLU A 19 -10.21 4.84 27.07
N LYS A 20 -9.18 5.48 27.63
CA LYS A 20 -9.29 6.42 28.77
C LYS A 20 -9.88 7.77 28.35
N TYR A 21 -9.82 8.13 27.08
CA TYR A 21 -10.32 9.43 26.62
C TYR A 21 -11.85 9.46 26.61
N PRO A 22 -12.46 10.46 27.28
CA PRO A 22 -13.91 10.60 27.30
C PRO A 22 -14.45 11.03 25.94
N LEU A 23 -15.58 10.44 25.54
CA LEU A 23 -16.27 10.78 24.30
C LEU A 23 -17.02 12.11 24.43
N ILE A 24 -17.13 12.87 23.34
CA ILE A 24 -18.00 14.03 23.25
C ILE A 24 -19.39 13.52 22.84
N GLN A 25 -20.37 13.67 23.73
CA GLN A 25 -21.76 13.23 23.49
C GLN A 25 -22.64 14.38 23.03
N ASP A 26 -22.37 15.60 23.51
CA ASP A 26 -23.17 16.77 23.19
C ASP A 26 -22.71 17.42 21.86
N PRO A 27 -23.63 17.54 20.88
CA PRO A 27 -23.33 18.27 19.64
C PRO A 27 -23.03 19.77 19.85
N ALA A 28 -23.46 20.35 20.97
CA ALA A 28 -23.14 21.75 21.29
C ALA A 28 -21.68 21.88 21.76
N GLU A 29 -21.21 20.94 22.58
CA GLU A 29 -19.81 20.84 23.01
C GLU A 29 -18.89 20.62 21.78
N GLU A 30 -19.25 19.68 20.88
CA GLU A 30 -18.49 19.40 19.66
C GLU A 30 -18.32 20.68 18.81
N ARG A 31 -19.41 21.43 18.60
CA ARG A 31 -19.37 22.69 17.84
C ARG A 31 -18.55 23.78 18.55
N ALA A 32 -18.66 23.90 19.85
CA ALA A 32 -17.88 24.87 20.64
C ALA A 32 -16.38 24.58 20.55
N LEU A 33 -15.97 23.31 20.72
CA LEU A 33 -14.59 22.87 20.57
C LEU A 33 -14.07 23.10 19.14
N ALA A 34 -14.87 22.79 18.13
CA ALA A 34 -14.49 22.99 16.75
C ALA A 34 -14.28 24.47 16.39
N ARG A 35 -15.12 25.38 16.93
CA ARG A 35 -14.92 26.84 16.77
C ARG A 35 -13.63 27.30 17.41
N ARG A 36 -13.33 26.84 18.63
CA ARG A 36 -12.07 27.16 19.34
C ARG A 36 -10.86 26.61 18.58
N ALA A 37 -10.91 25.36 18.11
CA ALA A 37 -9.86 24.74 17.31
C ALA A 37 -9.58 25.50 16.00
N ARG A 38 -10.62 26.04 15.34
CA ARG A 38 -10.50 26.86 14.12
C ARG A 38 -9.76 28.17 14.36
N ILE A 39 -9.85 28.76 15.55
CA ILE A 39 -9.15 30.01 15.95
C ILE A 39 -7.69 29.72 16.37
N GLY A 40 -7.28 28.44 16.41
CA GLY A 40 -5.92 28.04 16.76
C GLY A 40 -5.75 27.53 18.19
N ASP A 41 -6.84 27.30 18.92
CA ASP A 41 -6.81 26.72 20.26
C ASP A 41 -6.40 25.24 20.17
N LYS A 42 -5.16 24.96 20.62
CA LYS A 42 -4.58 23.63 20.60
C LYS A 42 -5.29 22.64 21.53
N GLU A 43 -5.68 23.08 22.72
CA GLU A 43 -6.38 22.21 23.69
C GLU A 43 -7.74 21.76 23.14
N ALA A 44 -8.48 22.68 22.52
CA ALA A 44 -9.75 22.34 21.88
C ALA A 44 -9.57 21.38 20.70
N ALA A 45 -8.53 21.58 19.90
CA ALA A 45 -8.19 20.66 18.80
C ALA A 45 -7.81 19.27 19.31
N GLU A 46 -6.94 19.19 20.33
CA GLU A 46 -6.54 17.92 20.96
C GLU A 46 -7.75 17.20 21.57
N ARG A 47 -8.61 17.91 22.25
CA ARG A 47 -9.84 17.35 22.82
C ARG A 47 -10.76 16.77 21.75
N LEU A 48 -10.92 17.50 20.63
CA LEU A 48 -11.73 17.04 19.49
C LEU A 48 -11.12 15.80 18.83
N VAL A 49 -9.80 15.74 18.69
CA VAL A 49 -9.07 14.59 18.13
C VAL A 49 -9.20 13.39 19.07
N THR A 50 -8.82 13.53 20.34
CA THR A 50 -8.78 12.41 21.31
C THR A 50 -10.13 11.74 21.49
N ALA A 51 -11.22 12.52 21.50
CA ALA A 51 -12.58 11.99 21.59
C ALA A 51 -12.99 11.13 20.38
N ASN A 52 -12.32 11.29 19.23
CA ASN A 52 -12.65 10.61 17.98
C ASN A 52 -11.68 9.49 17.60
N LEU A 53 -10.59 9.25 18.36
CA LEU A 53 -9.59 8.20 18.05
C LEU A 53 -10.21 6.79 18.00
N ARG A 54 -11.14 6.49 18.89
CA ARG A 54 -11.85 5.19 18.91
C ARG A 54 -12.61 4.94 17.61
N PHE A 55 -13.20 5.99 17.06
CA PHE A 55 -13.88 5.88 15.78
C PHE A 55 -12.90 5.60 14.65
N VAL A 56 -11.73 6.29 14.62
CA VAL A 56 -10.67 6.04 13.61
C VAL A 56 -10.27 4.57 13.62
N ILE A 57 -9.98 4.00 14.80
CA ILE A 57 -9.59 2.60 14.94
C ILE A 57 -10.67 1.67 14.35
N SER A 58 -11.93 1.88 14.70
CA SER A 58 -13.03 1.06 14.19
C SER A 58 -13.22 1.21 12.67
N TYR A 59 -13.01 2.42 12.15
CA TYR A 59 -13.16 2.72 10.74
C TYR A 59 -12.06 2.10 9.89
N VAL A 60 -10.79 2.16 10.32
CA VAL A 60 -9.66 1.66 9.55
C VAL A 60 -9.54 0.13 9.54
N LYS A 61 -10.14 -0.57 10.52
CA LYS A 61 -10.18 -2.04 10.56
C LYS A 61 -10.68 -2.67 9.24
N LYS A 62 -11.59 -2.02 8.52
CA LYS A 62 -12.11 -2.51 7.23
C LYS A 62 -11.08 -2.51 6.09
N TYR A 63 -9.95 -1.84 6.28
CA TYR A 63 -8.84 -1.81 5.31
C TYR A 63 -7.72 -2.79 5.67
N GLN A 64 -7.85 -3.51 6.78
CA GLN A 64 -6.88 -4.51 7.21
C GLN A 64 -6.72 -5.63 6.17
N GLY A 65 -5.53 -6.20 6.06
CA GLY A 65 -5.23 -7.25 5.06
C GLY A 65 -4.99 -6.74 3.64
N ARG A 66 -4.85 -5.42 3.45
CA ARG A 66 -4.59 -4.80 2.14
C ARG A 66 -3.13 -4.37 1.94
N GLY A 67 -2.20 -4.93 2.71
CA GLY A 67 -0.77 -4.67 2.57
C GLY A 67 -0.16 -3.77 3.66
N LEU A 68 -0.98 -3.09 4.47
CA LEU A 68 -0.52 -2.32 5.63
C LEU A 68 -0.99 -2.96 6.94
N GLY A 69 -0.17 -2.87 7.99
CA GLY A 69 -0.49 -3.30 9.34
C GLY A 69 -1.58 -2.43 9.98
N LEU A 70 -2.29 -2.97 10.99
CA LEU A 70 -3.35 -2.23 11.69
C LEU A 70 -2.79 -0.96 12.38
N ALA A 71 -1.62 -1.06 12.99
CA ALA A 71 -0.97 0.09 13.65
C ALA A 71 -0.68 1.22 12.65
N GLU A 72 -0.15 0.89 11.48
CA GLU A 72 0.11 1.84 10.40
C GLU A 72 -1.18 2.48 9.88
N LEU A 73 -2.22 1.66 9.63
CA LEU A 73 -3.52 2.16 9.21
C LEU A 73 -4.14 3.12 10.22
N VAL A 74 -3.97 2.87 11.53
CA VAL A 74 -4.44 3.76 12.59
C VAL A 74 -3.66 5.08 12.58
N CYS A 75 -2.33 5.03 12.45
CA CYS A 75 -1.50 6.24 12.34
C CYS A 75 -1.92 7.11 11.14
N ILE A 76 -2.12 6.48 9.98
CA ILE A 76 -2.56 7.16 8.75
C ILE A 76 -3.99 7.71 8.92
N GLY A 77 -4.87 6.96 9.57
CA GLY A 77 -6.23 7.41 9.89
C GLY A 77 -6.24 8.62 10.81
N ASN A 78 -5.37 8.64 11.83
CA ASN A 78 -5.20 9.77 12.74
C ASN A 78 -4.66 11.00 12.01
N GLU A 79 -3.76 10.84 11.05
CA GLU A 79 -3.32 11.95 10.18
C GLU A 79 -4.50 12.54 9.39
N GLY A 80 -5.37 11.68 8.84
CA GLY A 80 -6.60 12.11 8.18
C GLY A 80 -7.53 12.87 9.12
N LEU A 81 -7.68 12.40 10.37
CA LEU A 81 -8.47 13.09 11.41
C LEU A 81 -7.90 14.47 11.72
N LEU A 82 -6.58 14.60 11.86
CA LEU A 82 -5.91 15.88 12.10
C LEU A 82 -6.12 16.88 10.94
N LYS A 83 -6.08 16.39 9.69
CA LYS A 83 -6.42 17.19 8.50
C LYS A 83 -7.88 17.68 8.55
N ALA A 84 -8.79 16.81 9.00
CA ALA A 84 -10.20 17.15 9.14
C ALA A 84 -10.43 18.25 10.17
N VAL A 85 -9.80 18.18 11.36
CA VAL A 85 -9.92 19.20 12.42
C VAL A 85 -9.53 20.59 11.91
N LYS A 86 -8.44 20.69 11.15
CA LYS A 86 -7.96 21.96 10.59
C LYS A 86 -8.90 22.60 9.56
N LYS A 87 -9.72 21.80 8.89
CA LYS A 87 -10.57 22.22 7.75
C LYS A 87 -12.07 22.19 8.06
N PHE A 88 -12.43 21.69 9.23
CA PHE A 88 -13.84 21.57 9.62
C PHE A 88 -14.49 22.92 9.87
N ASP A 89 -15.69 23.09 9.33
CA ASP A 89 -16.54 24.26 9.57
C ASP A 89 -17.76 23.86 10.42
N PRO A 90 -17.78 24.24 11.72
CA PRO A 90 -18.86 23.87 12.63
C PRO A 90 -20.20 24.56 12.32
N ASP A 91 -20.20 25.62 11.50
CA ASP A 91 -21.40 26.41 11.21
C ASP A 91 -22.25 25.78 10.07
N LYS A 92 -21.71 24.74 9.38
CA LYS A 92 -22.42 23.99 8.34
C LYS A 92 -23.47 23.00 8.86
N GLY A 93 -23.64 22.84 10.15
CA GLY A 93 -24.68 22.01 10.75
C GLY A 93 -24.48 20.50 10.64
N VAL A 94 -23.33 20.04 10.17
CA VAL A 94 -22.97 18.61 10.09
C VAL A 94 -22.12 18.20 11.30
N LYS A 95 -22.24 16.92 11.73
CA LYS A 95 -21.39 16.38 12.79
C LYS A 95 -19.95 16.27 12.30
N PHE A 96 -18.99 16.58 13.18
CA PHE A 96 -17.57 16.49 12.86
C PHE A 96 -17.16 15.15 12.27
N ILE A 97 -17.64 14.05 12.86
CA ILE A 97 -17.30 12.70 12.41
C ILE A 97 -17.71 12.41 10.96
N SER A 98 -18.88 12.92 10.54
CA SER A 98 -19.38 12.75 9.16
C SER A 98 -18.48 13.44 8.15
N TYR A 99 -17.86 14.55 8.52
CA TYR A 99 -16.88 15.25 7.71
C TYR A 99 -15.51 14.56 7.76
N ALA A 100 -15.06 14.14 8.95
CA ALA A 100 -13.77 13.53 9.18
C ALA A 100 -13.62 12.20 8.41
N VAL A 101 -14.69 11.41 8.24
CA VAL A 101 -14.69 10.15 7.46
C VAL A 101 -14.10 10.33 6.07
N TRP A 102 -14.38 11.45 5.39
CA TRP A 102 -13.85 11.72 4.05
C TRP A 102 -12.34 11.88 4.05
N TRP A 103 -11.80 12.62 5.03
CA TRP A 103 -10.36 12.83 5.18
C TRP A 103 -9.64 11.56 5.60
N ILE A 104 -10.20 10.80 6.55
CA ILE A 104 -9.66 9.51 7.00
C ILE A 104 -9.61 8.55 5.80
N ARG A 105 -10.72 8.41 5.07
CA ARG A 105 -10.80 7.55 3.88
C ARG A 105 -9.78 7.96 2.83
N GLN A 106 -9.70 9.24 2.51
CA GLN A 106 -8.78 9.78 1.49
C GLN A 106 -7.33 9.47 1.85
N THR A 107 -6.93 9.75 3.11
CA THR A 107 -5.56 9.53 3.56
C THR A 107 -5.21 8.04 3.57
N VAL A 108 -6.12 7.17 4.04
CA VAL A 108 -5.91 5.72 4.05
C VAL A 108 -5.81 5.14 2.62
N LEU A 109 -6.70 5.53 1.72
CA LEU A 109 -6.64 5.04 0.33
C LEU A 109 -5.39 5.52 -0.41
N GLN A 110 -4.96 6.76 -0.14
CA GLN A 110 -3.71 7.29 -0.69
C GLN A 110 -2.50 6.50 -0.17
N ALA A 111 -2.41 6.26 1.13
CA ALA A 111 -1.32 5.50 1.72
C ALA A 111 -1.28 4.05 1.21
N LEU A 112 -2.44 3.39 1.12
CA LEU A 112 -2.54 2.06 0.50
C LEU A 112 -2.02 2.04 -0.93
N ALA A 113 -2.33 3.08 -1.72
CA ALA A 113 -1.86 3.17 -3.10
C ALA A 113 -0.35 3.43 -3.22
N GLU A 114 0.25 4.12 -2.22
CA GLU A 114 1.64 4.57 -2.26
C GLU A 114 2.62 3.65 -1.54
N GLN A 115 2.17 2.94 -0.49
CA GLN A 115 3.06 2.26 0.46
C GLN A 115 2.94 0.73 0.46
N THR A 116 1.93 0.14 -0.21
CA THR A 116 1.73 -1.32 -0.16
C THR A 116 2.65 -2.12 -1.07
N ARG A 117 3.29 -1.48 -2.05
CA ARG A 117 4.17 -2.14 -3.01
C ARG A 117 5.62 -1.73 -2.77
N SER A 118 6.56 -2.68 -2.92
CA SER A 118 8.00 -2.40 -2.86
C SER A 118 8.41 -1.44 -3.98
N VAL A 119 7.83 -1.61 -5.17
CA VAL A 119 7.99 -0.65 -6.28
C VAL A 119 6.78 0.28 -6.31
N ARG A 120 7.00 1.56 -5.99
CA ARG A 120 5.96 2.59 -5.96
C ARG A 120 5.36 2.81 -7.36
N ILE A 121 4.03 2.76 -7.42
CA ILE A 121 3.27 3.06 -8.64
C ILE A 121 2.60 4.45 -8.49
N PRO A 122 2.65 5.32 -9.51
CA PRO A 122 1.93 6.59 -9.49
C PRO A 122 0.43 6.43 -9.32
N LEU A 123 -0.23 7.36 -8.61
CA LEU A 123 -1.67 7.29 -8.30
C LEU A 123 -2.57 7.17 -9.53
N ASN A 124 -2.20 7.81 -10.64
CA ASN A 124 -2.94 7.72 -11.91
C ASN A 124 -2.98 6.28 -12.43
N GLN A 125 -1.85 5.56 -12.33
CA GLN A 125 -1.76 4.16 -12.74
C GLN A 125 -2.58 3.24 -11.82
N ASN A 126 -2.62 3.53 -10.51
CA ASN A 126 -3.45 2.78 -9.57
C ASN A 126 -4.95 2.84 -9.93
N SER A 127 -5.44 3.97 -10.43
CA SER A 127 -6.83 4.07 -10.90
C SER A 127 -7.08 3.19 -12.12
N ASN A 128 -6.13 3.11 -13.05
CA ASN A 128 -6.20 2.27 -14.24
C ASN A 128 -6.10 0.78 -13.87
N LEU A 129 -5.23 0.42 -12.91
CA LEU A 129 -5.15 -0.94 -12.37
C LEU A 129 -6.46 -1.37 -11.69
N ALA A 130 -7.10 -0.47 -10.94
CA ALA A 130 -8.39 -0.74 -10.32
C ALA A 130 -9.51 -0.91 -11.36
N LYS A 131 -9.50 -0.13 -12.46
CA LYS A 131 -10.42 -0.33 -13.59
C LYS A 131 -10.16 -1.69 -14.25
N LEU A 132 -8.90 -2.01 -14.58
CA LEU A 132 -8.51 -3.29 -15.17
C LEU A 132 -9.03 -4.47 -14.35
N ALA A 133 -8.79 -4.47 -13.02
CA ALA A 133 -9.23 -5.54 -12.14
C ALA A 133 -10.76 -5.68 -12.11
N ARG A 134 -11.51 -4.58 -12.14
CA ARG A 134 -12.97 -4.60 -12.19
C ARG A 134 -13.48 -5.16 -13.52
N THR A 135 -12.93 -4.69 -14.63
CA THR A 135 -13.29 -5.15 -15.98
C THR A 135 -12.98 -6.63 -16.15
N ASP A 136 -11.81 -7.09 -15.69
CA ASP A 136 -11.42 -8.50 -15.70
C ASP A 136 -12.42 -9.38 -14.92
N THR A 137 -12.83 -8.92 -13.72
CA THR A 137 -13.83 -9.62 -12.90
C THR A 137 -15.20 -9.67 -13.59
N LEU A 138 -15.66 -8.56 -14.16
CA LEU A 138 -16.95 -8.47 -14.85
C LEU A 138 -16.98 -9.37 -16.09
N LEU A 139 -15.96 -9.29 -16.93
CA LEU A 139 -15.86 -10.13 -18.12
C LEU A 139 -15.72 -11.61 -17.77
N THR A 140 -14.99 -11.94 -16.71
CA THR A 140 -14.91 -13.34 -16.22
C THR A 140 -16.27 -13.87 -15.80
N GLN A 141 -17.10 -13.05 -15.13
CA GLN A 141 -18.47 -13.44 -14.76
C GLN A 141 -19.38 -13.61 -15.98
N GLN A 142 -19.23 -12.75 -16.99
CA GLN A 142 -20.07 -12.80 -18.21
C GLN A 142 -19.68 -13.97 -19.14
N LEU A 143 -18.38 -14.18 -19.32
CA LEU A 143 -17.85 -15.17 -20.27
C LEU A 143 -17.71 -16.57 -19.66
N GLY A 144 -17.69 -16.70 -18.33
CA GLY A 144 -17.40 -17.95 -17.62
C GLY A 144 -15.96 -18.44 -17.77
N ARG A 145 -15.06 -17.61 -18.32
CA ARG A 145 -13.62 -17.84 -18.49
C ARG A 145 -12.83 -16.55 -18.30
N SER A 146 -11.53 -16.67 -18.16
CA SER A 146 -10.64 -15.47 -18.14
C SER A 146 -10.71 -14.72 -19.48
N PRO A 147 -10.89 -13.39 -19.48
CA PRO A 147 -10.94 -12.59 -20.68
C PRO A 147 -9.55 -12.44 -21.32
N THR A 148 -9.53 -12.30 -22.64
CA THR A 148 -8.33 -11.96 -23.39
C THR A 148 -7.97 -10.48 -23.28
N ASP A 149 -6.73 -10.09 -23.60
CA ASP A 149 -6.30 -8.69 -23.59
C ASP A 149 -7.11 -7.83 -24.58
N GLN A 150 -7.60 -8.43 -25.67
CA GLN A 150 -8.44 -7.75 -26.66
C GLN A 150 -9.83 -7.44 -26.11
N GLU A 151 -10.47 -8.41 -25.47
CA GLU A 151 -11.79 -8.23 -24.85
C GLU A 151 -11.78 -7.16 -23.75
N ILE A 152 -10.69 -7.11 -22.96
CA ILE A 152 -10.51 -6.06 -21.95
C ILE A 152 -10.26 -4.71 -22.61
N ALA A 153 -9.47 -4.66 -23.68
CA ALA A 153 -9.16 -3.44 -24.41
C ALA A 153 -10.42 -2.81 -25.02
N GLU A 154 -11.30 -3.63 -25.60
CA GLU A 154 -12.59 -3.21 -26.14
C GLU A 154 -13.51 -2.65 -25.04
N GLU A 155 -13.63 -3.35 -23.92
CA GLU A 155 -14.49 -2.92 -22.79
C GLU A 155 -13.97 -1.66 -22.10
N MET A 156 -12.64 -1.49 -21.98
CA MET A 156 -12.03 -0.31 -21.38
C MET A 156 -11.89 0.87 -22.36
N ALA A 157 -12.11 0.65 -23.67
CA ALA A 157 -11.83 1.59 -24.74
C ALA A 157 -10.37 2.09 -24.75
N GLU A 158 -9.42 1.19 -24.51
CA GLU A 158 -7.99 1.46 -24.43
C GLU A 158 -7.22 0.56 -25.41
N PRO A 159 -6.03 0.99 -25.92
CA PRO A 159 -5.20 0.13 -26.77
C PRO A 159 -4.77 -1.16 -26.06
N VAL A 160 -4.66 -2.25 -26.82
CA VAL A 160 -4.24 -3.57 -26.28
C VAL A 160 -2.85 -3.50 -25.65
N GLU A 161 -1.94 -2.69 -26.21
CA GLU A 161 -0.60 -2.46 -25.66
C GLU A 161 -0.65 -1.85 -24.26
N THR A 162 -1.59 -0.94 -24.02
CA THR A 162 -1.82 -0.34 -22.69
C THR A 162 -2.28 -1.40 -21.69
N ILE A 163 -3.20 -2.28 -22.10
CA ILE A 163 -3.68 -3.38 -21.24
C ILE A 163 -2.54 -4.33 -20.89
N ARG A 164 -1.70 -4.71 -21.87
CA ARG A 164 -0.52 -5.54 -21.62
C ARG A 164 0.47 -4.88 -20.67
N ALA A 165 0.72 -3.59 -20.82
CA ALA A 165 1.57 -2.83 -19.90
C ALA A 165 0.98 -2.80 -18.49
N LEU A 166 -0.33 -2.54 -18.36
CA LEU A 166 -1.02 -2.56 -17.06
C LEU A 166 -0.98 -3.93 -16.40
N ARG A 167 -1.14 -5.03 -17.14
CA ARG A 167 -1.03 -6.40 -16.60
C ARG A 167 0.37 -6.70 -16.07
N ARG A 168 1.44 -6.25 -16.75
CA ARG A 168 2.82 -6.38 -16.25
C ARG A 168 3.01 -5.66 -14.93
N VAL A 169 2.47 -4.43 -14.83
CA VAL A 169 2.53 -3.63 -13.60
C VAL A 169 1.62 -4.19 -12.49
N ALA A 170 0.51 -4.86 -12.88
CA ALA A 170 -0.42 -5.47 -11.94
C ALA A 170 0.16 -6.71 -11.23
N ALA A 171 1.15 -7.38 -11.83
CA ALA A 171 1.78 -8.56 -11.26
C ALA A 171 2.26 -8.28 -9.84
N SER A 172 1.94 -9.19 -8.92
CA SER A 172 2.41 -9.11 -7.54
C SER A 172 3.89 -9.52 -7.47
N GLU A 173 4.61 -8.87 -6.57
CA GLU A 173 5.97 -9.22 -6.24
C GLU A 173 6.00 -10.59 -5.55
N LEU A 174 7.02 -11.38 -5.85
CA LEU A 174 7.27 -12.66 -5.22
C LEU A 174 8.48 -12.52 -4.30
N SER A 175 8.37 -12.99 -3.06
CA SER A 175 9.52 -13.02 -2.15
C SER A 175 10.52 -14.06 -2.62
N LEU A 176 11.79 -13.69 -2.69
CA LEU A 176 12.88 -14.61 -2.98
C LEU A 176 13.07 -15.64 -1.86
N ASP A 177 12.71 -15.28 -0.62
CA ASP A 177 12.77 -16.20 0.52
C ASP A 177 11.55 -17.14 0.62
N ALA A 178 10.57 -16.98 -0.28
CA ALA A 178 9.41 -17.88 -0.29
C ALA A 178 9.84 -19.29 -0.70
N PRO A 179 9.36 -20.33 0.03
CA PRO A 179 9.62 -21.72 -0.35
C PRO A 179 8.95 -22.03 -1.70
N ILE A 180 9.63 -22.79 -2.54
CA ILE A 180 9.11 -23.24 -3.85
C ILE A 180 7.89 -24.15 -3.64
N ASP A 181 7.98 -25.08 -2.70
CA ASP A 181 6.87 -25.90 -2.28
C ASP A 181 6.33 -25.45 -0.92
N ARG A 182 5.08 -24.95 -0.91
CA ARG A 182 4.41 -24.50 0.32
C ARG A 182 4.04 -25.64 1.27
N SER A 183 4.05 -26.88 0.80
CA SER A 183 3.76 -28.06 1.61
C SER A 183 4.98 -28.57 2.37
N ASP A 184 6.18 -28.25 1.89
CA ASP A 184 7.46 -28.62 2.48
C ASP A 184 8.19 -27.38 3.02
N ARG A 185 8.34 -27.28 4.36
CA ARG A 185 9.03 -26.19 5.03
C ARG A 185 10.53 -26.15 4.78
N ASP A 186 11.11 -27.30 4.43
CA ASP A 186 12.53 -27.45 4.13
C ASP A 186 12.82 -27.36 2.62
N SER A 187 11.82 -27.01 1.80
CA SER A 187 12.03 -26.79 0.38
C SER A 187 12.91 -25.57 0.13
N ALA A 188 13.77 -25.65 -0.87
CA ALA A 188 14.62 -24.55 -1.31
C ALA A 188 13.79 -23.28 -1.58
N SER A 189 14.37 -22.11 -1.28
CA SER A 189 13.75 -20.83 -1.58
C SER A 189 13.85 -20.49 -3.08
N PHE A 190 12.99 -19.58 -3.55
CA PHE A 190 13.12 -19.05 -4.91
C PHE A 190 14.49 -18.42 -5.14
N GLY A 191 15.04 -17.73 -4.14
CA GLY A 191 16.37 -17.08 -4.20
C GLY A 191 17.50 -18.09 -4.43
N GLU A 192 17.48 -19.23 -3.72
CA GLU A 192 18.47 -20.29 -3.90
C GLU A 192 18.45 -20.88 -5.30
N ARG A 193 17.26 -21.02 -5.90
CA ARG A 193 17.12 -21.51 -7.27
C ARG A 193 17.69 -20.53 -8.30
N PHE A 194 17.56 -19.23 -8.06
CA PHE A 194 18.16 -18.21 -8.94
C PHE A 194 19.66 -18.03 -8.69
N ALA A 195 20.11 -18.20 -7.43
CA ALA A 195 21.53 -18.16 -7.08
C ALA A 195 22.30 -19.39 -7.55
N GLY A 196 21.63 -20.49 -7.83
CA GLY A 196 22.22 -21.74 -8.35
C GLY A 196 22.62 -21.70 -9.83
N VAL A 197 22.49 -20.57 -10.50
CA VAL A 197 23.25 -20.27 -11.72
C VAL A 197 24.67 -19.96 -11.27
N ASP A 198 25.49 -20.98 -11.28
CA ASP A 198 26.85 -21.01 -10.77
C ASP A 198 27.65 -19.84 -11.36
N GLY A 199 28.41 -19.11 -10.54
CA GLY A 199 29.30 -18.05 -11.01
C GLY A 199 30.35 -18.54 -12.03
N SER A 200 30.51 -19.87 -12.19
CA SER A 200 31.28 -20.49 -13.25
C SER A 200 30.78 -20.12 -14.65
N ASP A 201 29.46 -19.94 -14.84
CA ASP A 201 28.93 -19.55 -16.14
C ASP A 201 29.28 -18.08 -16.47
N ILE A 202 29.33 -17.21 -15.45
CA ILE A 202 29.73 -15.80 -15.63
C ILE A 202 31.22 -15.70 -15.94
N GLU A 203 32.07 -16.51 -15.27
CA GLU A 203 33.51 -16.56 -15.57
C GLU A 203 33.76 -17.09 -16.99
N GLN A 204 33.06 -18.14 -17.41
CA GLN A 204 33.13 -18.68 -18.77
C GLN A 204 32.64 -17.69 -19.82
N ASP A 205 31.53 -16.98 -19.56
CA ASP A 205 31.03 -15.94 -20.45
C ASP A 205 31.97 -14.75 -20.55
N VAL A 206 32.60 -14.34 -19.43
CA VAL A 206 33.60 -13.26 -19.42
C VAL A 206 34.88 -13.68 -20.16
N GLU A 207 35.34 -14.93 -19.97
CA GLU A 207 36.49 -15.49 -20.73
C GLU A 207 36.18 -15.62 -22.21
N ALA A 208 34.96 -16.06 -22.58
CA ALA A 208 34.52 -16.13 -23.97
C ALA A 208 34.48 -14.76 -24.64
N ILE A 209 33.95 -13.73 -23.95
CA ILE A 209 33.89 -12.34 -24.42
C ILE A 209 35.32 -11.77 -24.51
N ALA A 210 36.21 -12.07 -23.56
CA ALA A 210 37.61 -11.63 -23.61
C ALA A 210 38.38 -12.28 -24.77
N HIS A 211 38.12 -13.55 -25.05
CA HIS A 211 38.72 -14.29 -26.17
C HIS A 211 38.22 -13.76 -27.53
N ASP A 212 36.94 -13.45 -27.66
CA ASP A 212 36.34 -12.82 -28.84
C ASP A 212 36.91 -11.40 -29.05
N GLY A 213 37.10 -10.64 -27.98
CA GLY A 213 37.74 -9.32 -28.01
C GLY A 213 39.21 -9.36 -28.45
N ALA A 214 39.94 -10.42 -28.12
CA ALA A 214 41.31 -10.65 -28.60
C ALA A 214 41.31 -11.02 -30.11
N ALA A 215 40.41 -11.87 -30.55
CA ALA A 215 40.25 -12.27 -31.96
C ALA A 215 39.87 -11.04 -32.84
N VAL A 216 39.06 -10.14 -32.31
CA VAL A 216 38.70 -8.89 -33.02
C VAL A 216 39.91 -7.95 -33.12
N ARG A 217 40.77 -7.84 -32.11
CA ARG A 217 42.00 -7.04 -32.15
C ARG A 217 43.01 -7.59 -33.16
N ASP A 218 43.24 -8.91 -33.13
CA ASP A 218 44.12 -9.57 -34.10
C ASP A 218 43.63 -9.37 -35.55
N THR A 219 42.33 -9.37 -35.73
CA THR A 219 41.75 -9.11 -37.05
C THR A 219 41.96 -7.67 -37.51
N ILE A 220 41.82 -6.70 -36.61
CA ILE A 220 42.06 -5.27 -36.91
C ILE A 220 43.56 -5.02 -37.20
N GLU A 221 44.47 -5.58 -36.47
CA GLU A 221 45.93 -5.45 -36.72
C GLU A 221 46.37 -6.07 -38.05
N LYS A 222 45.65 -7.10 -38.52
CA LYS A 222 45.95 -7.78 -39.76
C LYS A 222 45.49 -7.00 -41.01
N TYR A 223 44.57 -6.04 -40.87
CA TYR A 223 44.01 -5.22 -41.94
C TYR A 223 44.38 -3.74 -41.86
N MET A 224 45.21 -3.34 -40.88
CA MET A 224 45.85 -2.04 -40.81
C MET A 224 47.33 -2.13 -41.23
#